data_254abfba3f0177b8c5db0cf92f39aa22
#
_entry.id   254abfba3f0177b8c5db0cf92f39aa22
#
_cell.length_a   1.000
_cell.length_b   1.000
_cell.length_c   1.000
_cell.angle_alpha   90.00
_cell.angle_beta   90.00
_cell.angle_gamma   90.00
#
_symmetry.space_group_name_H-M   'P 1'
#
loop_
_entity.id
_entity.type
_entity.pdbx_description
1 polymer ?
#
loop_
_entity_poly.entity_id
_entity_poly.type
_entity_poly.pdbx_seq_one_letter_code
_entity_poly.pdbx_strand_id
1 'polypeptide(L)'
;MLNCNSYMGDKNNKKLGLKESISLVVGNMIGAGIFMLPASLAKFGSISIFGWVISGFGAILIALIFKRLSQKFPGKSGPFHYTKEGFGEFLGFFVVWGYWISILLTNAGLAIAITSYSGVLFPILQNNVQSIMFSIFVIIVIAIINNYGIKTAGKFQLVTSILKILPLLLTIVIAFFVFNTDHFIMLNTSGESNFNALTATAALTFFAFMGIESATIPAEGTHNPSKTIPKATMIGSILTICIYLFSSIALMGIISPIELANSTAPFADATGIVLGNIG
;
A
#
# COMPACT_ATOMS: atom_id res chain seq x y z
N MET A 1 -37.39 -34.51 9.45
CA MET A 1 -37.03 -33.76 8.22
C MET A 1 -36.60 -32.36 8.67
N LEU A 2 -35.32 -32.16 8.93
CA LEU A 2 -34.75 -30.84 9.31
C LEU A 2 -34.71 -29.99 8.04
N ASN A 3 -35.29 -28.80 8.15
CA ASN A 3 -35.53 -27.86 7.08
C ASN A 3 -34.18 -27.23 6.62
N CYS A 4 -33.54 -27.80 5.59
CA CYS A 4 -32.28 -27.35 5.01
C CYS A 4 -32.39 -25.97 4.30
N ASN A 5 -33.56 -25.37 4.23
CA ASN A 5 -33.80 -24.11 3.54
C ASN A 5 -33.43 -22.83 4.35
N SER A 6 -33.12 -22.98 5.64
CA SER A 6 -32.79 -21.85 6.51
C SER A 6 -31.31 -21.36 6.36
N TYR A 7 -30.45 -22.14 5.70
CA TYR A 7 -29.04 -21.81 5.49
C TYR A 7 -28.72 -21.13 4.14
N MET A 8 -29.72 -20.97 3.28
CA MET A 8 -29.56 -20.22 2.01
C MET A 8 -29.86 -18.71 2.11
N GLY A 9 -29.98 -18.18 3.33
CA GLY A 9 -30.10 -16.75 3.59
C GLY A 9 -28.89 -15.99 3.05
N ASP A 10 -29.08 -15.38 1.92
CA ASP A 10 -28.35 -14.21 1.40
C ASP A 10 -26.82 -14.37 1.22
N LYS A 11 -26.42 -15.40 0.45
CA LYS A 11 -25.02 -15.54 -0.02
C LYS A 11 -24.50 -14.29 -0.78
N ASN A 12 -25.40 -13.47 -1.34
CA ASN A 12 -25.02 -12.24 -2.05
C ASN A 12 -24.63 -11.10 -1.12
N ASN A 13 -25.15 -11.06 0.11
CA ASN A 13 -24.86 -10.04 1.09
C ASN A 13 -23.52 -10.25 1.83
N LYS A 14 -22.84 -11.38 1.57
CA LYS A 14 -21.54 -11.74 2.16
C LYS A 14 -20.33 -11.51 1.24
N LYS A 15 -20.55 -11.02 0.00
CA LYS A 15 -19.48 -10.83 -0.99
C LYS A 15 -18.95 -9.41 -1.01
N LEU A 16 -17.68 -9.28 -1.41
CA LEU A 16 -17.02 -7.98 -1.61
C LEU A 16 -17.56 -7.28 -2.86
N GLY A 17 -17.93 -6.02 -2.71
CA GLY A 17 -18.30 -5.14 -3.82
C GLY A 17 -17.09 -4.46 -4.47
N LEU A 18 -17.35 -3.55 -5.41
CA LEU A 18 -16.29 -2.82 -6.12
C LEU A 18 -15.50 -1.89 -5.17
N LYS A 19 -16.17 -1.21 -4.24
CA LYS A 19 -15.52 -0.29 -3.30
C LYS A 19 -14.55 -1.01 -2.37
N GLU A 20 -14.98 -2.13 -1.80
CA GLU A 20 -14.14 -2.96 -0.93
C GLU A 20 -12.98 -3.56 -1.72
N SER A 21 -13.20 -3.99 -2.97
CA SER A 21 -12.14 -4.52 -3.82
C SER A 21 -11.12 -3.45 -4.23
N ILE A 22 -11.54 -2.21 -4.50
CA ILE A 22 -10.62 -1.08 -4.73
C ILE A 22 -9.82 -0.81 -3.46
N SER A 23 -10.47 -0.80 -2.29
CA SER A 23 -9.80 -0.55 -1.01
C SER A 23 -8.78 -1.63 -0.66
N LEU A 24 -8.98 -2.88 -1.11
CA LEU A 24 -7.96 -3.93 -0.97
C LEU A 24 -6.70 -3.59 -1.75
N VAL A 25 -6.81 -3.14 -3.00
CA VAL A 25 -5.65 -2.74 -3.80
C VAL A 25 -4.97 -1.53 -3.18
N VAL A 26 -5.72 -0.44 -2.99
CA VAL A 26 -5.18 0.82 -2.45
C VAL A 26 -4.62 0.61 -1.05
N GLY A 27 -5.34 -0.09 -0.17
CA GLY A 27 -4.92 -0.29 1.21
C GLY A 27 -3.73 -1.24 1.37
N ASN A 28 -3.53 -2.19 0.45
CA ASN A 28 -2.34 -3.04 0.47
C ASN A 28 -1.13 -2.35 -0.18
N MET A 29 -1.33 -1.55 -1.22
CA MET A 29 -0.27 -0.73 -1.80
C MET A 29 0.16 0.38 -0.82
N ILE A 30 -0.78 1.15 -0.24
CA ILE A 30 -0.49 2.19 0.76
C ILE A 30 -0.17 1.50 2.10
N GLY A 31 1.08 1.09 2.24
CA GLY A 31 1.66 0.55 3.48
C GLY A 31 2.59 1.56 4.16
N ALA A 32 3.43 1.10 5.09
CA ALA A 32 4.43 1.94 5.75
C ALA A 32 5.45 2.55 4.76
N GLY A 33 5.67 1.90 3.61
CA GLY A 33 6.65 2.31 2.61
C GLY A 33 6.49 3.75 2.15
N ILE A 34 5.28 4.17 1.75
CA ILE A 34 5.06 5.53 1.23
C ILE A 34 5.39 6.61 2.27
N PHE A 35 5.17 6.32 3.56
CA PHE A 35 5.45 7.28 4.63
C PHE A 35 6.95 7.45 4.90
N MET A 36 7.79 6.47 4.55
CA MET A 36 9.24 6.47 4.77
C MET A 36 10.04 6.76 3.50
N LEU A 37 9.53 6.37 2.33
CA LEU A 37 10.24 6.50 1.05
C LEU A 37 10.65 7.94 0.70
N PRO A 38 9.85 8.99 0.97
CA PRO A 38 10.24 10.35 0.64
C PRO A 38 11.57 10.78 1.25
N ALA A 39 11.86 10.40 2.50
CA ALA A 39 13.14 10.66 3.14
C ALA A 39 14.31 9.94 2.43
N SER A 40 14.10 8.68 2.05
CA SER A 40 15.10 7.91 1.30
C SER A 40 15.33 8.46 -0.10
N LEU A 41 14.27 8.93 -0.76
CA LEU A 41 14.30 9.47 -2.11
C LEU A 41 14.90 10.89 -2.17
N ALA A 42 14.75 11.67 -1.11
CA ALA A 42 15.32 13.04 -1.01
C ALA A 42 16.83 13.07 -1.21
N LYS A 43 17.54 11.99 -0.83
CA LYS A 43 18.98 11.82 -1.05
C LYS A 43 19.39 11.81 -2.53
N PHE A 44 18.46 11.49 -3.41
CA PHE A 44 18.69 11.44 -4.85
C PHE A 44 18.30 12.76 -5.56
N GLY A 45 17.59 13.66 -4.88
CA GLY A 45 17.07 14.90 -5.48
C GLY A 45 15.85 14.65 -6.37
N SER A 46 15.60 15.61 -7.29
CA SER A 46 14.40 15.62 -8.15
C SER A 46 14.33 14.45 -9.14
N ILE A 47 15.44 13.75 -9.40
CA ILE A 47 15.48 12.56 -10.25
C ILE A 47 14.57 11.44 -9.70
N SER A 48 14.30 11.43 -8.41
CA SER A 48 13.39 10.48 -7.76
C SER A 48 11.94 10.56 -8.28
N ILE A 49 11.52 11.71 -8.79
CA ILE A 49 10.20 11.87 -9.44
C ILE A 49 10.12 11.00 -10.70
N PHE A 50 11.20 10.95 -11.48
CA PHE A 50 11.25 10.05 -12.64
C PHE A 50 11.25 8.59 -12.23
N GLY A 51 11.84 8.24 -11.06
CA GLY A 51 11.71 6.92 -10.44
C GLY A 51 10.24 6.54 -10.23
N TRP A 52 9.42 7.44 -9.68
CA TRP A 52 7.97 7.24 -9.52
C TRP A 52 7.24 7.06 -10.84
N VAL A 53 7.59 7.82 -11.86
CA VAL A 53 6.97 7.73 -13.21
C VAL A 53 7.29 6.37 -13.84
N ILE A 54 8.55 5.94 -13.81
CA ILE A 54 8.98 4.66 -14.39
C ILE A 54 8.34 3.48 -13.67
N SER A 55 8.41 3.46 -12.34
CA SER A 55 7.83 2.40 -11.54
C SER A 55 6.30 2.39 -11.61
N GLY A 56 5.66 3.55 -11.67
CA GLY A 56 4.22 3.69 -11.89
C GLY A 56 3.77 3.14 -13.24
N PHE A 57 4.53 3.40 -14.30
CA PHE A 57 4.28 2.79 -15.61
C PHE A 57 4.40 1.26 -15.55
N GLY A 58 5.47 0.74 -14.92
CA GLY A 58 5.62 -0.69 -14.67
C GLY A 58 4.44 -1.29 -13.88
N ALA A 59 3.98 -0.59 -12.85
CA ALA A 59 2.81 -0.98 -12.06
C ALA A 59 1.53 -1.04 -12.89
N ILE A 60 1.32 -0.10 -13.83
CA ILE A 60 0.17 -0.14 -14.76
C ILE A 60 0.25 -1.38 -15.66
N LEU A 61 1.43 -1.73 -16.17
CA LEU A 61 1.59 -2.94 -17.00
C LEU A 61 1.25 -4.20 -16.20
N ILE A 62 1.68 -4.31 -14.96
CA ILE A 62 1.32 -5.42 -14.07
C ILE A 62 -0.19 -5.43 -13.80
N ALA A 63 -0.79 -4.29 -13.51
CA ALA A 63 -2.24 -4.18 -13.32
C ALA A 63 -3.04 -4.64 -14.55
N LEU A 64 -2.56 -4.33 -15.77
CA LEU A 64 -3.14 -4.81 -17.01
C LEU A 64 -3.04 -6.32 -17.17
N ILE A 65 -1.94 -6.93 -16.73
CA ILE A 65 -1.77 -8.39 -16.71
C ILE A 65 -2.79 -9.02 -15.77
N PHE A 66 -2.88 -8.55 -14.51
CA PHE A 66 -3.85 -9.06 -13.55
C PHE A 66 -5.29 -8.82 -14.00
N LYS A 67 -5.58 -7.68 -14.63
CA LYS A 67 -6.88 -7.43 -15.25
C LYS A 67 -7.23 -8.51 -16.27
N ARG A 68 -6.32 -8.84 -17.19
CA ARG A 68 -6.55 -9.87 -18.23
C ARG A 68 -6.68 -11.25 -17.62
N LEU A 69 -5.83 -11.61 -16.67
CA LEU A 69 -5.86 -12.91 -16.00
C LEU A 69 -7.15 -13.10 -15.20
N SER A 70 -7.62 -12.10 -14.48
CA SER A 70 -8.87 -12.18 -13.72
C SER A 70 -10.11 -12.26 -14.62
N GLN A 71 -10.04 -11.74 -15.86
CA GLN A 71 -11.09 -11.90 -16.86
C GLN A 71 -11.06 -13.30 -17.49
N LYS A 72 -9.88 -13.86 -17.72
CA LYS A 72 -9.70 -15.19 -18.29
C LYS A 72 -10.06 -16.31 -17.30
N PHE A 73 -9.79 -16.09 -16.01
CA PHE A 73 -10.01 -17.05 -14.94
C PHE A 73 -10.93 -16.47 -13.83
N PRO A 74 -12.21 -16.19 -14.15
CA PRO A 74 -13.11 -15.53 -13.21
C PRO A 74 -13.39 -16.43 -11.99
N GLY A 75 -13.31 -15.84 -10.79
CA GLY A 75 -13.55 -16.55 -9.53
C GLY A 75 -12.40 -17.44 -9.07
N LYS A 76 -11.27 -17.44 -9.78
CA LYS A 76 -10.06 -18.15 -9.38
C LYS A 76 -9.11 -17.22 -8.62
N SER A 77 -8.59 -17.74 -7.50
CA SER A 77 -7.83 -16.93 -6.54
C SER A 77 -6.39 -16.69 -6.96
N GLY A 78 -6.12 -15.47 -7.37
CA GLY A 78 -4.83 -14.82 -7.38
C GLY A 78 -3.66 -15.44 -8.13
N PRO A 79 -2.45 -15.02 -7.75
CA PRO A 79 -1.21 -15.41 -8.43
C PRO A 79 -0.97 -16.92 -8.47
N PHE A 80 -1.37 -17.64 -7.41
CA PHE A 80 -1.26 -19.10 -7.36
C PHE A 80 -1.94 -19.78 -8.55
N HIS A 81 -3.23 -19.47 -8.74
CA HIS A 81 -4.02 -20.14 -9.77
C HIS A 81 -3.51 -19.80 -11.17
N TYR A 82 -3.18 -18.52 -11.39
CA TYR A 82 -2.66 -18.07 -12.67
C TYR A 82 -1.32 -18.72 -13.02
N THR A 83 -0.44 -18.89 -12.03
CA THR A 83 0.84 -19.58 -12.22
C THR A 83 0.67 -21.08 -12.44
N LYS A 84 -0.25 -21.71 -11.69
CA LYS A 84 -0.58 -23.13 -11.88
C LYS A 84 -1.08 -23.41 -13.29
N GLU A 85 -1.97 -22.59 -13.81
CA GLU A 85 -2.53 -22.76 -15.16
C GLU A 85 -1.48 -22.50 -16.28
N GLY A 86 -0.53 -21.60 -16.05
CA GLY A 86 0.50 -21.28 -17.04
C GLY A 86 1.74 -22.17 -17.00
N PHE A 87 2.14 -22.61 -15.80
CA PHE A 87 3.45 -23.22 -15.58
C PHE A 87 3.40 -24.53 -14.77
N GLY A 88 2.21 -25.01 -14.41
CA GLY A 88 2.00 -26.25 -13.68
C GLY A 88 2.01 -26.10 -12.14
N GLU A 89 1.73 -27.23 -11.48
CA GLU A 89 1.48 -27.26 -10.02
C GLU A 89 2.69 -26.87 -9.18
N PHE A 90 3.87 -27.30 -9.58
CA PHE A 90 5.10 -27.02 -8.81
C PHE A 90 5.38 -25.52 -8.72
N LEU A 91 5.36 -24.80 -9.84
CA LEU A 91 5.57 -23.36 -9.86
C LEU A 91 4.43 -22.60 -9.19
N GLY A 92 3.17 -23.08 -9.34
CA GLY A 92 2.05 -22.55 -8.59
C GLY A 92 2.26 -22.64 -7.08
N PHE A 93 2.64 -23.81 -6.59
CA PHE A 93 2.95 -24.01 -5.17
C PHE A 93 4.11 -23.11 -4.70
N PHE A 94 5.19 -23.03 -5.47
CA PHE A 94 6.36 -22.22 -5.10
C PHE A 94 6.01 -20.72 -4.97
N VAL A 95 5.18 -20.20 -5.88
CA VAL A 95 4.70 -18.80 -5.82
C VAL A 95 3.84 -18.56 -4.58
N VAL A 96 2.89 -19.45 -4.26
CA VAL A 96 2.04 -19.24 -3.07
C VAL A 96 2.81 -19.38 -1.77
N TRP A 97 3.77 -20.29 -1.73
CA TRP A 97 4.64 -20.46 -0.56
C TRP A 97 5.50 -19.22 -0.31
N GLY A 98 6.17 -18.70 -1.35
CA GLY A 98 6.93 -17.46 -1.25
C GLY A 98 6.07 -16.25 -0.89
N TYR A 99 4.85 -16.16 -1.45
CA TYR A 99 3.88 -15.12 -1.12
C TYR A 99 3.46 -15.19 0.36
N TRP A 100 3.19 -16.39 0.87
CA TRP A 100 2.84 -16.60 2.27
C TRP A 100 3.94 -16.16 3.23
N ILE A 101 5.21 -16.53 2.97
CA ILE A 101 6.35 -16.09 3.77
C ILE A 101 6.49 -14.55 3.71
N SER A 102 6.35 -13.96 2.51
CA SER A 102 6.42 -12.50 2.33
C SER A 102 5.37 -11.78 3.17
N ILE A 103 4.13 -12.29 3.20
CA ILE A 103 3.05 -11.72 4.03
C ILE A 103 3.35 -11.84 5.52
N LEU A 104 3.87 -12.98 5.98
CA LEU A 104 4.24 -13.15 7.39
C LEU A 104 5.27 -12.10 7.84
N LEU A 105 6.34 -11.93 7.06
CA LEU A 105 7.38 -10.94 7.35
C LEU A 105 6.85 -9.51 7.27
N THR A 106 6.01 -9.21 6.29
CA THR A 106 5.39 -7.90 6.13
C THR A 106 4.47 -7.56 7.31
N ASN A 107 3.63 -8.50 7.75
CA ASN A 107 2.75 -8.27 8.89
C ASN A 107 3.53 -8.05 10.20
N ALA A 108 4.61 -8.79 10.41
CA ALA A 108 5.49 -8.57 11.55
C ALA A 108 6.14 -7.17 11.49
N GLY A 109 6.65 -6.77 10.33
CA GLY A 109 7.23 -5.44 10.12
C GLY A 109 6.21 -4.31 10.34
N LEU A 110 4.97 -4.47 9.86
CA LEU A 110 3.91 -3.49 10.07
C LEU A 110 3.50 -3.39 11.54
N ALA A 111 3.44 -4.50 12.28
CA ALA A 111 3.13 -4.48 13.71
C ALA A 111 4.21 -3.75 14.51
N ILE A 112 5.49 -3.96 14.17
CA ILE A 112 6.61 -3.22 14.76
C ILE A 112 6.52 -1.74 14.42
N ALA A 113 6.23 -1.38 13.18
CA ALA A 113 6.07 0.00 12.77
C ALA A 113 4.93 0.70 13.54
N ILE A 114 3.75 0.08 13.65
CA ILE A 114 2.63 0.61 14.45
C ILE A 114 3.07 0.85 15.89
N THR A 115 3.81 -0.09 16.48
CA THR A 115 4.30 0.02 17.85
C THR A 115 5.28 1.18 18.01
N SER A 116 6.22 1.35 17.07
CA SER A 116 7.17 2.46 17.08
C SER A 116 6.49 3.82 17.00
N TYR A 117 5.52 4.00 16.11
CA TYR A 117 4.72 5.22 16.03
C TYR A 117 3.88 5.45 17.29
N SER A 118 3.29 4.37 17.85
CA SER A 118 2.54 4.45 19.12
C SER A 118 3.43 4.84 20.30
N GLY A 119 4.72 4.50 20.25
CA GLY A 119 5.73 4.86 21.25
C GLY A 119 5.97 6.36 21.39
N VAL A 120 5.64 7.15 20.36
CA VAL A 120 5.67 8.61 20.42
C VAL A 120 4.57 9.14 21.35
N LEU A 121 3.37 8.52 21.31
CA LEU A 121 2.23 8.89 22.14
C LEU A 121 2.30 8.23 23.53
N PHE A 122 2.82 7.01 23.60
CA PHE A 122 2.91 6.19 24.80
C PHE A 122 4.36 5.77 25.06
N PRO A 123 5.16 6.60 25.79
CA PRO A 123 6.59 6.33 26.02
C PRO A 123 6.90 4.97 26.64
N ILE A 124 5.95 4.35 27.33
CA ILE A 124 6.07 3.00 27.90
C ILE A 124 6.38 1.95 26.81
N LEU A 125 5.93 2.16 25.57
CA LEU A 125 6.18 1.27 24.42
C LEU A 125 7.61 1.37 23.86
N GLN A 126 8.44 2.27 24.37
CA GLN A 126 9.86 2.34 24.02
C GLN A 126 10.68 1.25 24.72
N ASN A 127 10.12 0.60 25.76
CA ASN A 127 10.71 -0.57 26.38
C ASN A 127 10.52 -1.80 25.49
N ASN A 128 11.59 -2.56 25.25
CA ASN A 128 11.60 -3.70 24.33
C ASN A 128 10.50 -4.74 24.61
N VAL A 129 10.29 -5.08 25.89
CA VAL A 129 9.28 -6.10 26.28
C VAL A 129 7.87 -5.61 25.95
N GLN A 130 7.55 -4.37 26.34
CA GLN A 130 6.24 -3.78 26.12
C GLN A 130 5.97 -3.53 24.63
N SER A 131 6.99 -3.15 23.87
CA SER A 131 6.93 -3.03 22.43
C SER A 131 6.56 -4.35 21.75
N ILE A 132 7.21 -5.45 22.13
CA ILE A 132 6.90 -6.79 21.59
C ILE A 132 5.49 -7.22 21.97
N MET A 133 5.09 -7.06 23.23
CA MET A 133 3.74 -7.40 23.70
C MET A 133 2.66 -6.62 22.96
N PHE A 134 2.87 -5.33 22.74
CA PHE A 134 1.94 -4.49 21.99
C PHE A 134 1.87 -4.88 20.51
N SER A 135 3.00 -5.20 19.88
CA SER A 135 3.04 -5.70 18.50
C SER A 135 2.24 -7.01 18.35
N ILE A 136 2.41 -7.96 19.28
CA ILE A 136 1.64 -9.21 19.32
C ILE A 136 0.15 -8.92 19.53
N PHE A 137 -0.19 -8.03 20.46
CA PHE A 137 -1.58 -7.61 20.69
C PHE A 137 -2.24 -7.06 19.42
N VAL A 138 -1.54 -6.19 18.68
CA VAL A 138 -2.03 -5.64 17.40
C VAL A 138 -2.32 -6.75 16.41
N ILE A 139 -1.40 -7.71 16.23
CA ILE A 139 -1.59 -8.85 15.33
C ILE A 139 -2.82 -9.67 15.74
N ILE A 140 -3.00 -9.95 17.03
CA ILE A 140 -4.15 -10.71 17.54
C ILE A 140 -5.46 -9.97 17.25
N VAL A 141 -5.52 -8.66 17.51
CA VAL A 141 -6.72 -7.85 17.26
C VAL A 141 -7.10 -7.88 15.76
N ILE A 142 -6.13 -7.70 14.88
CA ILE A 142 -6.37 -7.76 13.43
C ILE A 142 -6.82 -9.17 13.01
N ALA A 143 -6.21 -10.22 13.56
CA ALA A 143 -6.61 -11.61 13.29
C ALA A 143 -8.05 -11.88 13.73
N ILE A 144 -8.46 -11.40 14.90
CA ILE A 144 -9.84 -11.49 15.38
C ILE A 144 -10.80 -10.79 14.41
N ILE A 145 -10.50 -9.55 14.01
CA ILE A 145 -11.32 -8.79 13.05
C ILE A 145 -11.46 -9.57 11.74
N ASN A 146 -10.37 -10.15 11.25
CA ASN A 146 -10.38 -10.94 10.01
C ASN A 146 -11.23 -12.22 10.13
N ASN A 147 -11.26 -12.83 11.31
CA ASN A 147 -12.04 -14.05 11.57
C ASN A 147 -13.57 -13.84 11.53
N TYR A 148 -14.05 -12.59 11.65
CA TYR A 148 -15.48 -12.26 11.46
C TYR A 148 -15.93 -12.34 10.01
N GLY A 149 -15.03 -12.68 9.09
CA GLY A 149 -15.33 -12.97 7.68
C GLY A 149 -14.99 -11.84 6.73
N ILE A 150 -14.97 -12.19 5.44
CA ILE A 150 -14.42 -11.36 4.36
C ILE A 150 -15.10 -10.01 4.20
N LYS A 151 -16.41 -9.91 4.48
CA LYS A 151 -17.15 -8.66 4.38
C LYS A 151 -16.76 -7.68 5.50
N THR A 152 -16.59 -8.19 6.72
CA THR A 152 -16.15 -7.39 7.88
C THR A 152 -14.72 -6.90 7.68
N ALA A 153 -13.82 -7.81 7.27
CA ALA A 153 -12.44 -7.47 6.92
C ALA A 153 -12.39 -6.44 5.78
N GLY A 154 -13.21 -6.58 4.75
CA GLY A 154 -13.28 -5.62 3.63
C GLY A 154 -13.79 -4.23 4.03
N LYS A 155 -14.76 -4.15 4.95
CA LYS A 155 -15.22 -2.87 5.50
C LYS A 155 -14.15 -2.21 6.37
N PHE A 156 -13.49 -2.99 7.24
CA PHE A 156 -12.38 -2.51 8.06
C PHE A 156 -11.24 -1.99 7.16
N GLN A 157 -10.89 -2.73 6.11
CA GLN A 157 -9.90 -2.31 5.11
C GLN A 157 -10.31 -1.01 4.42
N LEU A 158 -11.59 -0.83 4.08
CA LEU A 158 -12.09 0.40 3.46
C LEU A 158 -11.89 1.60 4.39
N VAL A 159 -12.28 1.48 5.66
CA VAL A 159 -12.13 2.56 6.65
C VAL A 159 -10.65 2.91 6.86
N THR A 160 -9.81 1.91 7.09
CA THR A 160 -8.37 2.12 7.29
C THR A 160 -7.68 2.67 6.06
N SER A 161 -8.12 2.28 4.83
CA SER A 161 -7.58 2.84 3.59
C SER A 161 -7.92 4.34 3.45
N ILE A 162 -9.12 4.75 3.80
CA ILE A 162 -9.51 6.17 3.81
C ILE A 162 -8.62 6.94 4.81
N LEU A 163 -8.45 6.42 6.02
CA LEU A 163 -7.62 7.05 7.05
C LEU A 163 -6.15 7.19 6.63
N LYS A 164 -5.60 6.20 5.90
CA LYS A 164 -4.22 6.28 5.37
C LYS A 164 -4.07 7.33 4.26
N ILE A 165 -5.10 7.53 3.44
CA ILE A 165 -5.07 8.48 2.33
C ILE A 165 -5.16 9.92 2.83
N LEU A 166 -5.83 10.17 3.94
CA LEU A 166 -6.05 11.53 4.47
C LEU A 166 -4.74 12.33 4.65
N PRO A 167 -3.70 11.85 5.35
CA PRO A 167 -2.47 12.61 5.50
C PRO A 167 -1.76 12.86 4.17
N LEU A 168 -1.84 11.91 3.22
CA LEU A 168 -1.24 12.07 1.89
C LEU A 168 -1.94 13.20 1.10
N LEU A 169 -3.27 13.21 1.12
CA LEU A 169 -4.05 14.27 0.47
C LEU A 169 -3.87 15.62 1.18
N LEU A 170 -3.82 15.62 2.50
CA LEU A 170 -3.58 16.84 3.28
C LEU A 170 -2.24 17.49 2.88
N THR A 171 -1.19 16.70 2.76
CA THR A 171 0.13 17.19 2.32
C THR A 171 0.07 17.79 0.91
N ILE A 172 -0.67 17.16 -0.02
CA ILE A 172 -0.87 17.71 -1.37
C ILE A 172 -1.58 19.07 -1.30
N VAL A 173 -2.61 19.20 -0.46
CA VAL A 173 -3.34 20.46 -0.28
C VAL A 173 -2.44 21.53 0.35
N ILE A 174 -1.67 21.17 1.36
CA ILE A 174 -0.72 22.09 2.02
C ILE A 174 0.32 22.64 1.02
N ALA A 175 0.79 21.78 0.11
CA ALA A 175 1.77 22.19 -0.89
C ALA A 175 1.28 23.35 -1.77
N PHE A 176 -0.01 23.47 -2.06
CA PHE A 176 -0.53 24.61 -2.83
C PHE A 176 -0.28 25.98 -2.18
N PHE A 177 -0.03 26.02 -0.87
CA PHE A 177 0.17 27.26 -0.13
C PHE A 177 1.64 27.56 0.18
N VAL A 178 2.49 26.52 0.27
CA VAL A 178 3.88 26.67 0.77
C VAL A 178 4.92 25.99 -0.15
N PHE A 179 4.54 25.69 -1.39
CA PHE A 179 5.42 25.02 -2.34
C PHE A 179 6.60 25.91 -2.75
N ASN A 180 7.81 25.40 -2.54
CA ASN A 180 9.05 26.07 -2.95
C ASN A 180 9.69 25.31 -4.13
N THR A 181 9.80 25.99 -5.27
CA THR A 181 10.42 25.44 -6.50
C THR A 181 11.94 25.30 -6.38
N ASP A 182 12.58 26.04 -5.48
CA ASP A 182 14.03 26.02 -5.29
C ASP A 182 14.52 24.68 -4.77
N HIS A 183 13.64 23.88 -4.15
CA HIS A 183 13.94 22.54 -3.71
C HIS A 183 14.19 21.55 -4.87
N PHE A 184 13.85 21.91 -6.11
CA PHE A 184 14.00 21.07 -7.30
C PHE A 184 15.17 21.46 -8.20
N ILE A 185 15.98 22.45 -7.82
CA ILE A 185 17.09 22.95 -8.66
C ILE A 185 18.10 21.87 -8.99
N MET A 186 18.42 20.99 -8.04
CA MET A 186 19.37 19.91 -8.24
C MET A 186 18.64 18.64 -8.70
N LEU A 187 18.90 18.23 -9.95
CA LEU A 187 18.29 17.01 -10.50
C LEU A 187 18.77 15.77 -9.76
N ASN A 188 20.06 15.67 -9.45
CA ASN A 188 20.67 14.50 -8.81
C ASN A 188 21.65 14.99 -7.73
N THR A 189 21.35 14.63 -6.48
CA THR A 189 22.16 14.96 -5.29
C THR A 189 22.91 13.78 -4.70
N SER A 190 22.78 12.57 -5.32
CA SER A 190 23.32 11.33 -4.76
C SER A 190 24.83 11.17 -4.90
N GLY A 191 25.49 11.96 -5.75
CA GLY A 191 26.91 11.77 -6.12
C GLY A 191 27.13 10.65 -7.16
N GLU A 192 26.10 9.89 -7.49
CA GLU A 192 26.12 8.83 -8.49
C GLU A 192 25.78 9.37 -9.89
N SER A 193 26.02 8.54 -10.93
CA SER A 193 25.54 8.89 -12.28
C SER A 193 24.01 9.01 -12.32
N ASN A 194 23.48 9.83 -13.22
CA ASN A 194 22.02 9.96 -13.38
C ASN A 194 21.34 8.62 -13.68
N PHE A 195 22.01 7.71 -14.41
CA PHE A 195 21.48 6.39 -14.69
C PHE A 195 21.39 5.53 -13.41
N ASN A 196 22.44 5.52 -12.59
CA ASN A 196 22.44 4.78 -11.32
C ASN A 196 21.41 5.35 -10.34
N ALA A 197 21.34 6.66 -10.21
CA ALA A 197 20.35 7.33 -9.36
C ALA A 197 18.91 7.02 -9.82
N LEU A 198 18.66 7.05 -11.13
CA LEU A 198 17.35 6.73 -11.70
C LEU A 198 16.95 5.27 -11.47
N THR A 199 17.86 4.34 -11.69
CA THR A 199 17.59 2.90 -11.45
C THR A 199 17.38 2.59 -9.98
N ALA A 200 18.18 3.21 -9.09
CA ALA A 200 18.01 3.07 -7.64
C ALA A 200 16.64 3.61 -7.17
N THR A 201 16.27 4.82 -7.63
CA THR A 201 14.98 5.41 -7.28
C THR A 201 13.81 4.64 -7.87
N ALA A 202 13.92 4.13 -9.11
CA ALA A 202 12.91 3.27 -9.70
C ALA A 202 12.73 1.96 -8.93
N ALA A 203 13.82 1.33 -8.48
CA ALA A 203 13.76 0.12 -7.65
C ALA A 203 13.09 0.36 -6.30
N LEU A 204 13.45 1.46 -5.61
CA LEU A 204 12.85 1.85 -4.33
C LEU A 204 11.35 2.14 -4.48
N THR A 205 10.98 2.91 -5.49
CA THR A 205 9.57 3.29 -5.73
C THR A 205 8.74 2.13 -6.24
N PHE A 206 9.33 1.17 -6.98
CA PHE A 206 8.63 0.00 -7.47
C PHE A 206 8.15 -0.90 -6.32
N PHE A 207 8.94 -1.01 -5.26
CA PHE A 207 8.54 -1.75 -4.06
C PHE A 207 7.24 -1.22 -3.43
N ALA A 208 6.99 0.09 -3.52
CA ALA A 208 5.75 0.69 -2.99
C ALA A 208 4.49 0.28 -3.75
N PHE A 209 4.62 -0.26 -4.96
CA PHE A 209 3.49 -0.76 -5.76
C PHE A 209 3.17 -2.24 -5.55
N MET A 210 3.83 -2.92 -4.62
CA MET A 210 3.42 -4.27 -4.21
C MET A 210 2.02 -4.23 -3.60
N GLY A 211 1.20 -5.22 -3.92
CA GLY A 211 -0.20 -5.27 -3.49
C GLY A 211 -1.23 -5.07 -4.63
N ILE A 212 -0.78 -4.84 -5.86
CA ILE A 212 -1.64 -4.72 -7.05
C ILE A 212 -2.53 -5.96 -7.24
N GLU A 213 -2.02 -7.14 -6.90
CA GLU A 213 -2.70 -8.44 -6.98
C GLU A 213 -3.82 -8.61 -5.95
N SER A 214 -3.88 -7.78 -4.92
CA SER A 214 -4.71 -7.98 -3.72
C SER A 214 -6.20 -8.17 -3.99
N ALA A 215 -6.76 -7.50 -5.02
CA ALA A 215 -8.15 -7.72 -5.41
C ALA A 215 -8.41 -9.10 -6.03
N THR A 216 -7.37 -9.78 -6.54
CA THR A 216 -7.50 -11.09 -7.17
C THR A 216 -7.54 -12.24 -6.15
N ILE A 217 -7.04 -12.03 -4.94
CA ILE A 217 -6.91 -13.05 -3.90
C ILE A 217 -8.29 -13.52 -3.41
N PRO A 218 -9.21 -12.63 -2.98
CA PRO A 218 -10.55 -13.04 -2.55
C PRO A 218 -11.54 -13.22 -3.71
N ALA A 219 -11.10 -13.72 -4.86
CA ALA A 219 -11.93 -13.79 -6.07
C ALA A 219 -13.25 -14.56 -5.88
N GLU A 220 -13.24 -15.67 -5.13
CA GLU A 220 -14.44 -16.46 -4.82
C GLU A 220 -15.43 -15.70 -3.93
N GLY A 221 -14.92 -14.83 -3.04
CA GLY A 221 -15.70 -13.96 -2.17
C GLY A 221 -16.09 -12.62 -2.79
N THR A 222 -15.83 -12.40 -4.07
CA THR A 222 -16.12 -11.13 -4.77
C THR A 222 -17.41 -11.25 -5.59
N HIS A 223 -18.21 -10.18 -5.56
CA HIS A 223 -19.43 -10.10 -6.38
C HIS A 223 -19.04 -9.84 -7.85
N ASN A 224 -19.56 -10.63 -8.80
CA ASN A 224 -19.24 -10.53 -10.23
C ASN A 224 -17.73 -10.39 -10.49
N PRO A 225 -16.89 -11.38 -10.11
CA PRO A 225 -15.44 -11.27 -10.09
C PRO A 225 -14.84 -10.90 -11.46
N SER A 226 -15.42 -11.39 -12.56
CA SER A 226 -15.00 -11.05 -13.93
C SER A 226 -15.11 -9.57 -14.31
N LYS A 227 -15.95 -8.80 -13.61
CA LYS A 227 -16.11 -7.35 -13.83
C LYS A 227 -15.51 -6.52 -12.69
N THR A 228 -15.68 -6.99 -11.45
CA THR A 228 -15.28 -6.25 -10.25
C THR A 228 -13.76 -6.24 -10.08
N ILE A 229 -13.09 -7.39 -10.18
CA ILE A 229 -11.65 -7.51 -9.98
C ILE A 229 -10.86 -6.68 -11.01
N PRO A 230 -11.12 -6.80 -12.34
CA PRO A 230 -10.43 -6.00 -13.34
C PRO A 230 -10.55 -4.50 -13.12
N LYS A 231 -11.76 -4.04 -12.76
CA LYS A 231 -12.01 -2.62 -12.46
C LYS A 231 -11.30 -2.17 -11.20
N ALA A 232 -11.39 -2.97 -10.14
CA ALA A 232 -10.77 -2.67 -8.85
C ALA A 232 -9.24 -2.58 -8.98
N THR A 233 -8.61 -3.53 -9.66
CA THR A 233 -7.17 -3.53 -9.89
C THR A 233 -6.73 -2.28 -10.66
N MET A 234 -7.39 -1.95 -11.76
CA MET A 234 -7.02 -0.78 -12.56
C MET A 234 -7.25 0.53 -11.82
N ILE A 235 -8.45 0.73 -11.25
CA ILE A 235 -8.79 1.97 -10.54
C ILE A 235 -7.90 2.13 -9.31
N GLY A 236 -7.73 1.07 -8.51
CA GLY A 236 -6.91 1.10 -7.31
C GLY A 236 -5.45 1.42 -7.62
N SER A 237 -4.88 0.79 -8.65
CA SER A 237 -3.49 1.04 -9.06
C SER A 237 -3.30 2.48 -9.56
N ILE A 238 -4.15 2.97 -10.45
CA ILE A 238 -4.06 4.34 -10.97
C ILE A 238 -4.20 5.36 -9.84
N LEU A 239 -5.17 5.17 -8.95
CA LEU A 239 -5.38 6.06 -7.81
C LEU A 239 -4.15 6.10 -6.91
N THR A 240 -3.57 4.96 -6.60
CA THR A 240 -2.37 4.88 -5.75
C THR A 240 -1.16 5.52 -6.41
N ILE A 241 -0.95 5.28 -7.72
CA ILE A 241 0.13 5.91 -8.49
C ILE A 241 0.02 7.44 -8.43
N CYS A 242 -1.17 7.98 -8.67
CA CYS A 242 -1.40 9.42 -8.60
C CYS A 242 -1.14 9.97 -7.18
N ILE A 243 -1.67 9.30 -6.14
CA ILE A 243 -1.44 9.72 -4.75
C ILE A 243 0.06 9.72 -4.43
N TYR A 244 0.80 8.68 -4.78
CA TYR A 244 2.22 8.57 -4.51
C TYR A 244 3.04 9.64 -5.21
N LEU A 245 2.81 9.84 -6.50
CA LEU A 245 3.51 10.84 -7.29
C LEU A 245 3.26 12.25 -6.73
N PHE A 246 1.98 12.62 -6.55
CA PHE A 246 1.65 13.97 -6.10
C PHE A 246 2.04 14.23 -4.64
N SER A 247 1.89 13.25 -3.74
CA SER A 247 2.32 13.43 -2.35
C SER A 247 3.83 13.51 -2.22
N SER A 248 4.60 12.76 -3.03
CA SER A 248 6.05 12.86 -3.03
C SER A 248 6.53 14.20 -3.58
N ILE A 249 5.94 14.70 -4.67
CA ILE A 249 6.23 16.03 -5.21
C ILE A 249 5.87 17.11 -4.17
N ALA A 250 4.72 16.98 -3.52
CA ALA A 250 4.27 17.91 -2.49
C ALA A 250 5.26 17.97 -1.31
N LEU A 251 5.68 16.82 -0.78
CA LEU A 251 6.67 16.76 0.30
C LEU A 251 7.99 17.43 -0.08
N MET A 252 8.51 17.11 -1.26
CA MET A 252 9.76 17.72 -1.76
C MET A 252 9.61 19.23 -1.98
N GLY A 253 8.43 19.72 -2.30
CA GLY A 253 8.16 21.15 -2.42
C GLY A 253 7.99 21.86 -1.08
N ILE A 254 7.54 21.16 -0.03
CA ILE A 254 7.32 21.73 1.31
C ILE A 254 8.61 21.74 2.13
N ILE A 255 9.31 20.60 2.16
CA ILE A 255 10.48 20.38 3.02
C ILE A 255 11.75 20.44 2.17
N SER A 256 12.79 21.10 2.68
CA SER A 256 14.07 21.13 1.97
C SER A 256 14.66 19.72 1.81
N PRO A 257 15.41 19.43 0.72
CA PRO A 257 15.97 18.09 0.48
C PRO A 257 16.81 17.56 1.64
N ILE A 258 17.56 18.42 2.32
CA ILE A 258 18.43 18.06 3.45
C ILE A 258 17.58 17.67 4.68
N GLU A 259 16.58 18.46 5.00
CA GLU A 259 15.67 18.18 6.11
C GLU A 259 14.84 16.92 5.84
N LEU A 260 14.31 16.79 4.62
CA LEU A 260 13.52 15.64 4.20
C LEU A 260 14.34 14.34 4.27
N ALA A 261 15.62 14.36 3.85
CA ALA A 261 16.49 13.19 3.91
C ALA A 261 16.79 12.71 5.35
N ASN A 262 16.69 13.59 6.33
CA ASN A 262 16.91 13.31 7.75
C ASN A 262 15.60 13.11 8.54
N SER A 263 14.46 13.28 7.90
CA SER A 263 13.15 13.14 8.55
C SER A 263 12.82 11.69 8.86
N THR A 264 12.34 11.44 10.06
CA THR A 264 11.79 10.14 10.50
C THR A 264 10.26 10.05 10.31
N ALA A 265 9.61 11.20 10.10
CA ALA A 265 8.16 11.30 9.92
C ALA A 265 7.80 12.41 8.89
N PRO A 266 8.18 12.24 7.59
CA PRO A 266 8.10 13.29 6.58
C PRO A 266 6.73 13.98 6.45
N PHE A 267 5.63 13.22 6.57
CA PHE A 267 4.29 13.78 6.46
C PHE A 267 3.86 14.58 7.70
N ALA A 268 4.33 14.19 8.89
CA ALA A 268 4.11 14.96 10.12
C ALA A 268 4.92 16.26 10.09
N ASP A 269 6.17 16.19 9.66
CA ASP A 269 7.02 17.38 9.55
C ASP A 269 6.44 18.38 8.55
N ALA A 270 5.95 17.92 7.38
CA ALA A 270 5.30 18.76 6.40
C ALA A 270 4.04 19.45 6.93
N THR A 271 3.22 18.74 7.69
CA THR A 271 2.01 19.31 8.31
C THR A 271 2.37 20.28 9.43
N GLY A 272 3.42 19.97 10.20
CA GLY A 272 3.94 20.83 11.28
C GLY A 272 4.43 22.20 10.79
N ILE A 273 4.98 22.31 9.59
CA ILE A 273 5.41 23.60 8.98
C ILE A 273 4.25 24.59 8.86
N VAL A 274 3.04 24.10 8.54
CA VAL A 274 1.86 24.97 8.32
C VAL A 274 0.94 25.03 9.53
N LEU A 275 0.73 23.92 10.21
CA LEU A 275 -0.23 23.78 11.31
C LEU A 275 0.44 23.96 12.69
N GLY A 276 1.75 24.11 12.74
CA GLY A 276 2.50 24.18 14.00
C GLY A 276 2.32 22.91 14.84
N ASN A 277 2.20 23.11 16.17
CA ASN A 277 2.04 21.98 17.12
C ASN A 277 0.75 21.19 16.99
N ILE A 278 -0.13 21.54 16.06
CA ILE A 278 -1.39 20.83 15.79
C ILE A 278 -1.23 19.84 14.62
N GLY A 279 -0.18 20.00 13.80
CA GLY A 279 0.15 19.17 12.62
C GLY A 279 1.02 17.93 12.96
#